data_300ba6e4f19eb734baf259400a5fd83b
#
_entry.id   300ba6e4f19eb734baf259400a5fd83b
#
_cell.length_a   1.000
_cell.length_b   1.000
_cell.length_c   1.000
_cell.angle_alpha   90.00
_cell.angle_beta   90.00
_cell.angle_gamma   90.00
#
_symmetry.space_group_name_H-M   'P 1'
#
loop_
_entity.id
_entity.type
_entity.pdbx_description
1 polymer ?
#
loop_
_entity_poly.entity_id
_entity_poly.type
_entity_poly.pdbx_seq_one_letter_code
_entity_poly.pdbx_strand_id
1 'polypeptide(L)'
;YAITISIDNEFDIKLASLHGLFILKFNAWLDRNLQTNKDADDMGFIIDNYFIANFNRSVYQEVFDWDDFDEFIVGAYWLANDIVGFLPIKYLSYYEKYLQKEIAKEEDSRLLQQILDSNSVLQYEQVLYAFQKMIEVFNKFTR
;
A
#
# COMPACT_ATOMS: atom_id res chain seq x y z
N TYR A 1 0.50 9.13 -15.81
CA TYR A 1 -0.90 8.94 -16.11
C TYR A 1 -1.67 10.13 -15.64
N ALA A 2 -2.61 10.43 -16.43
CA ALA A 2 -3.38 11.62 -16.17
C ALA A 2 -4.63 11.21 -15.47
N ILE A 3 -4.64 11.24 -14.18
CA ILE A 3 -5.89 11.23 -13.52
C ILE A 3 -6.31 12.64 -13.35
N THR A 4 -7.23 13.01 -14.16
CA THR A 4 -7.84 14.28 -14.04
C THR A 4 -8.95 14.13 -13.03
N ILE A 5 -8.62 14.26 -11.78
CA ILE A 5 -9.64 14.39 -10.79
C ILE A 5 -9.53 15.80 -10.29
N SER A 6 -10.33 16.67 -10.82
CA SER A 6 -10.37 18.03 -10.36
C SER A 6 -11.69 18.25 -9.64
N ILE A 7 -11.91 17.48 -8.59
CA ILE A 7 -13.11 17.66 -7.79
C ILE A 7 -12.92 18.84 -6.85
N ASP A 8 -11.74 18.91 -6.21
CA ASP A 8 -11.32 20.06 -5.44
C ASP A 8 -9.81 20.02 -5.24
N ASN A 9 -9.22 21.16 -4.87
CA ASN A 9 -7.78 21.27 -4.73
C ASN A 9 -7.23 20.38 -3.61
N GLU A 10 -7.99 20.21 -2.56
CA GLU A 10 -7.55 19.39 -1.42
C GLU A 10 -7.39 17.93 -1.82
N PHE A 11 -8.34 17.40 -2.59
CA PHE A 11 -8.31 16.03 -3.05
C PHE A 11 -7.12 15.82 -4.00
N ASP A 12 -6.91 16.76 -4.92
CA ASP A 12 -5.78 16.70 -5.87
C ASP A 12 -4.43 16.68 -5.13
N ILE A 13 -4.30 17.49 -4.08
CA ILE A 13 -3.08 17.51 -3.27
C ILE A 13 -2.84 16.18 -2.60
N LYS A 14 -3.89 15.55 -2.07
CA LYS A 14 -3.77 14.25 -1.43
C LYS A 14 -3.40 13.16 -2.42
N LEU A 15 -3.93 13.21 -3.64
CA LEU A 15 -3.56 12.25 -4.69
C LEU A 15 -2.11 12.41 -5.13
N ALA A 16 -1.54 13.62 -5.00
CA ALA A 16 -0.15 13.86 -5.34
C ALA A 16 0.82 13.37 -4.25
N SER A 17 0.30 12.99 -3.07
CA SER A 17 1.12 12.45 -1.99
C SER A 17 1.53 11.02 -2.30
N LEU A 18 2.49 10.47 -1.52
CA LEU A 18 2.92 9.08 -1.70
C LEU A 18 1.77 8.10 -1.49
N HIS A 19 0.91 8.33 -0.50
CA HIS A 19 -0.22 7.43 -0.26
C HIS A 19 -1.27 7.54 -1.35
N GLY A 20 -1.48 8.73 -1.90
CA GLY A 20 -2.35 8.88 -3.06
C GLY A 20 -1.77 8.19 -4.29
N LEU A 21 -0.48 8.34 -4.51
CA LEU A 21 0.21 7.69 -5.62
C LEU A 21 0.12 6.17 -5.52
N PHE A 22 0.20 5.61 -4.30
CA PHE A 22 0.04 4.17 -4.10
C PHE A 22 -1.31 3.69 -4.63
N ILE A 23 -2.38 4.41 -4.32
CA ILE A 23 -3.73 4.06 -4.80
C ILE A 23 -3.80 4.14 -6.32
N LEU A 24 -3.18 5.15 -6.91
CA LEU A 24 -3.15 5.28 -8.37
C LEU A 24 -2.40 4.10 -9.02
N LYS A 25 -1.30 3.69 -8.42
CA LYS A 25 -0.53 2.54 -8.91
C LYS A 25 -1.29 1.24 -8.71
N PHE A 26 -2.02 1.11 -7.62
CA PHE A 26 -2.85 -0.07 -7.38
C PHE A 26 -3.95 -0.18 -8.45
N ASN A 27 -4.61 0.93 -8.77
CA ASN A 27 -5.59 0.95 -9.86
C ASN A 27 -4.97 0.53 -11.19
N ALA A 28 -3.81 1.05 -11.50
CA ALA A 28 -3.11 0.69 -12.73
C ALA A 28 -2.75 -0.80 -12.73
N TRP A 29 -2.32 -1.33 -11.58
CA TRP A 29 -2.01 -2.76 -11.44
C TRP A 29 -3.25 -3.63 -11.68
N LEU A 30 -4.38 -3.25 -11.11
CA LEU A 30 -5.62 -4.00 -11.30
C LEU A 30 -6.01 -4.06 -12.79
N ASP A 31 -5.69 -3.01 -13.53
CA ASP A 31 -6.06 -2.88 -14.93
C ASP A 31 -5.10 -3.62 -15.87
N ARG A 32 -3.80 -3.64 -15.56
CA ARG A 32 -2.79 -4.10 -16.54
C ARG A 32 -1.69 -5.00 -15.95
N ASN A 33 -1.96 -5.72 -14.87
CA ASN A 33 -0.93 -6.56 -14.24
C ASN A 33 -0.47 -7.73 -15.13
N LEU A 34 -1.23 -8.09 -16.15
CA LEU A 34 -0.84 -9.12 -17.11
C LEU A 34 0.09 -8.58 -18.20
N GLN A 35 0.10 -7.27 -18.42
CA GLN A 35 0.91 -6.64 -19.46
C GLN A 35 2.25 -6.13 -18.93
N THR A 36 2.30 -5.77 -17.64
CA THR A 36 3.50 -5.17 -17.07
C THR A 36 3.56 -5.41 -15.57
N ASN A 37 4.78 -5.50 -15.02
CA ASN A 37 5.02 -5.57 -13.59
C ASN A 37 5.37 -4.19 -13.01
N LYS A 38 5.38 -3.15 -13.82
CA LYS A 38 5.86 -1.83 -13.41
C LYS A 38 5.04 -1.24 -12.27
N ASP A 39 3.73 -1.46 -12.27
CA ASP A 39 2.87 -0.87 -11.24
C ASP A 39 3.12 -1.53 -9.88
N ALA A 40 3.32 -2.85 -9.86
CA ALA A 40 3.68 -3.56 -8.64
C ALA A 40 5.06 -3.12 -8.14
N ASP A 41 6.02 -2.93 -9.05
CA ASP A 41 7.35 -2.41 -8.70
C ASP A 41 7.21 -1.07 -7.99
N ASP A 42 6.39 -0.18 -8.53
CA ASP A 42 6.18 1.14 -7.95
C ASP A 42 5.47 1.06 -6.60
N MET A 43 4.48 0.17 -6.47
CA MET A 43 3.80 -0.05 -5.19
C MET A 43 4.78 -0.52 -4.12
N GLY A 44 5.60 -1.50 -4.46
CA GLY A 44 6.62 -2.02 -3.54
C GLY A 44 7.64 -0.96 -3.17
N PHE A 45 8.05 -0.14 -4.13
CA PHE A 45 8.99 0.96 -3.90
C PHE A 45 8.41 1.99 -2.92
N ILE A 46 7.14 2.33 -3.07
CA ILE A 46 6.48 3.27 -2.17
C ILE A 46 6.46 2.72 -0.74
N ILE A 47 6.08 1.46 -0.57
CA ILE A 47 6.07 0.84 0.76
C ILE A 47 7.47 0.82 1.36
N ASP A 48 8.46 0.42 0.56
CA ASP A 48 9.84 0.27 1.01
C ASP A 48 10.45 1.59 1.49
N ASN A 49 10.03 2.68 0.90
CA ASN A 49 10.56 4.01 1.22
C ASN A 49 9.66 4.82 2.15
N TYR A 50 8.49 4.29 2.49
CA TYR A 50 7.49 5.04 3.24
C TYR A 50 7.96 5.40 4.65
N PHE A 51 8.66 4.49 5.31
CA PHE A 51 9.18 4.74 6.66
C PHE A 51 10.17 5.91 6.66
N ILE A 52 11.14 5.90 5.76
CA ILE A 52 12.14 6.95 5.66
C ILE A 52 11.51 8.27 5.27
N ALA A 53 10.59 8.25 4.30
CA ALA A 53 9.93 9.45 3.81
C ALA A 53 9.05 10.12 4.87
N ASN A 54 8.60 9.35 5.87
CA ASN A 54 7.68 9.84 6.89
C ASN A 54 8.28 9.75 8.30
N PHE A 55 9.58 9.67 8.40
CA PHE A 55 10.27 9.44 9.67
C PHE A 55 9.96 10.49 10.74
N ASN A 56 9.70 11.72 10.33
CA ASN A 56 9.46 12.84 11.25
C ASN A 56 8.01 12.95 11.73
N ARG A 57 7.17 11.97 11.44
CA ARG A 57 5.76 12.05 11.84
C ARG A 57 5.62 11.98 13.37
N SER A 58 4.55 12.59 13.87
CA SER A 58 4.25 12.63 15.30
C SER A 58 3.13 11.64 15.70
N VAL A 59 2.53 10.94 14.72
CA VAL A 59 1.42 10.01 14.95
C VAL A 59 1.82 8.60 14.53
N TYR A 60 1.11 7.60 15.08
CA TYR A 60 1.34 6.18 14.79
C TYR A 60 2.77 5.73 15.13
N GLN A 61 3.26 6.22 16.28
CA GLN A 61 4.61 5.89 16.76
C GLN A 61 4.66 4.58 17.55
N GLU A 62 3.53 3.93 17.75
CA GLU A 62 3.46 2.64 18.46
C GLU A 62 4.31 1.56 17.76
N VAL A 63 4.63 1.77 16.49
CA VAL A 63 5.47 0.84 15.71
C VAL A 63 6.85 0.65 16.35
N PHE A 64 7.35 1.65 17.04
CA PHE A 64 8.67 1.58 17.67
C PHE A 64 8.69 0.67 18.90
N ASP A 65 7.52 0.28 19.40
CA ASP A 65 7.38 -0.66 20.50
C ASP A 65 7.11 -2.09 20.05
N TRP A 66 7.03 -2.32 18.73
CA TRP A 66 6.79 -3.65 18.19
C TRP A 66 8.01 -4.55 18.39
N ASP A 67 7.78 -5.80 18.81
CA ASP A 67 8.85 -6.78 19.00
C ASP A 67 9.57 -7.09 17.70
N ASP A 68 8.81 -7.18 16.60
CA ASP A 68 9.35 -7.52 15.27
C ASP A 68 9.36 -6.26 14.39
N PHE A 69 10.08 -5.24 14.83
CA PHE A 69 10.18 -4.00 14.05
C PHE A 69 10.82 -4.28 12.70
N ASP A 70 10.17 -3.84 11.63
CA ASP A 70 10.63 -3.99 10.26
C ASP A 70 10.20 -2.77 9.48
N GLU A 71 11.15 -2.08 8.83
CA GLU A 71 10.87 -0.81 8.16
C GLU A 71 9.86 -0.96 7.02
N PHE A 72 9.90 -2.08 6.29
CA PHE A 72 8.94 -2.32 5.21
C PHE A 72 7.52 -2.49 5.78
N ILE A 73 7.39 -3.26 6.84
CA ILE A 73 6.08 -3.50 7.48
C ILE A 73 5.55 -2.23 8.14
N VAL A 74 6.43 -1.47 8.80
CA VAL A 74 6.04 -0.17 9.37
C VAL A 74 5.58 0.77 8.26
N GLY A 75 6.31 0.79 7.13
CA GLY A 75 5.92 1.59 5.97
C GLY A 75 4.52 1.26 5.48
N ALA A 76 4.21 -0.03 5.39
CA ALA A 76 2.88 -0.50 5.00
C ALA A 76 1.80 -0.06 6.01
N TYR A 77 2.10 -0.16 7.29
CA TYR A 77 1.19 0.23 8.36
C TYR A 77 0.88 1.73 8.31
N TRP A 78 1.93 2.56 8.20
CA TRP A 78 1.76 4.01 8.10
C TRP A 78 1.02 4.41 6.83
N LEU A 79 1.38 3.77 5.71
CA LEU A 79 0.74 4.00 4.42
C LEU A 79 -0.76 3.71 4.50
N ALA A 80 -1.13 2.59 5.10
CA ALA A 80 -2.54 2.20 5.24
C ALA A 80 -3.32 3.22 6.07
N ASN A 81 -2.74 3.68 7.18
CA ASN A 81 -3.39 4.69 8.03
C ASN A 81 -3.57 6.02 7.30
N ASP A 82 -2.58 6.41 6.48
CA ASP A 82 -2.68 7.64 5.70
C ASP A 82 -3.73 7.50 4.60
N ILE A 83 -3.84 6.33 3.98
CA ILE A 83 -4.88 6.06 2.98
C ILE A 83 -6.27 6.19 3.60
N VAL A 84 -6.46 5.61 4.79
CA VAL A 84 -7.73 5.68 5.52
C VAL A 84 -8.11 7.14 5.77
N GLY A 85 -7.14 8.00 5.98
CA GLY A 85 -7.38 9.41 6.27
C GLY A 85 -8.00 10.21 5.14
N PHE A 86 -7.96 9.71 3.89
CA PHE A 86 -8.50 10.47 2.77
C PHE A 86 -9.47 9.69 1.88
N LEU A 87 -9.44 8.37 1.90
CA LEU A 87 -10.20 7.55 0.97
C LEU A 87 -11.58 7.23 1.56
N PRO A 88 -12.68 7.48 0.82
CA PRO A 88 -14.00 7.08 1.29
C PRO A 88 -14.11 5.59 1.54
N ILE A 89 -14.96 5.20 2.49
CA ILE A 89 -15.10 3.80 2.92
C ILE A 89 -15.40 2.85 1.76
N LYS A 90 -16.24 3.25 0.82
CA LYS A 90 -16.57 2.37 -0.31
C LYS A 90 -15.37 2.03 -1.17
N TYR A 91 -14.45 2.97 -1.36
CA TYR A 91 -13.23 2.72 -2.11
C TYR A 91 -12.23 1.92 -1.27
N LEU A 92 -12.19 2.19 0.01
CA LEU A 92 -11.34 1.45 0.95
C LEU A 92 -11.73 -0.03 0.94
N SER A 93 -13.03 -0.34 0.99
CA SER A 93 -13.55 -1.70 0.90
C SER A 93 -13.15 -2.38 -0.40
N TYR A 94 -13.18 -1.63 -1.51
CA TYR A 94 -12.80 -2.13 -2.82
C TYR A 94 -11.35 -2.59 -2.84
N TYR A 95 -10.42 -1.75 -2.35
CA TYR A 95 -9.00 -2.09 -2.33
C TYR A 95 -8.69 -3.20 -1.33
N GLU A 96 -9.34 -3.16 -0.18
CA GLU A 96 -9.17 -4.22 0.82
C GLU A 96 -9.54 -5.58 0.24
N LYS A 97 -10.65 -5.65 -0.48
CA LYS A 97 -11.12 -6.87 -1.11
C LYS A 97 -10.07 -7.45 -2.07
N TYR A 98 -9.45 -6.59 -2.89
CA TYR A 98 -8.44 -7.06 -3.84
C TYR A 98 -7.15 -7.49 -3.13
N LEU A 99 -6.76 -6.79 -2.06
CA LEU A 99 -5.61 -7.23 -1.27
C LEU A 99 -5.88 -8.60 -0.63
N GLN A 100 -7.08 -8.80 -0.09
CA GLN A 100 -7.46 -10.09 0.49
C GLN A 100 -7.40 -11.21 -0.54
N LYS A 101 -7.86 -10.94 -1.75
CA LYS A 101 -7.79 -11.93 -2.84
C LYS A 101 -6.35 -12.28 -3.18
N GLU A 102 -5.47 -11.29 -3.21
CA GLU A 102 -4.07 -11.54 -3.55
C GLU A 102 -3.35 -12.33 -2.47
N ILE A 103 -3.51 -11.96 -1.19
CA ILE A 103 -2.81 -12.69 -0.14
C ILE A 103 -3.37 -14.11 0.03
N ALA A 104 -4.63 -14.35 -0.33
CA ALA A 104 -5.21 -15.69 -0.27
C ALA A 104 -4.58 -16.66 -1.28
N LYS A 105 -3.96 -16.12 -2.32
CA LYS A 105 -3.25 -16.94 -3.32
C LYS A 105 -1.86 -17.36 -2.82
N GLU A 106 -1.43 -16.81 -1.71
CA GLU A 106 -0.12 -17.09 -1.12
C GLU A 106 1.00 -16.91 -2.14
N GLU A 107 1.85 -17.92 -2.34
CA GLU A 107 2.99 -17.81 -3.25
C GLU A 107 2.58 -17.67 -4.73
N ASP A 108 1.32 -17.96 -5.05
CA ASP A 108 0.80 -17.77 -6.41
C ASP A 108 0.29 -16.36 -6.66
N SER A 109 0.36 -15.48 -5.65
CA SER A 109 -0.06 -14.09 -5.83
C SER A 109 0.84 -13.38 -6.83
N ARG A 110 0.24 -12.87 -7.89
CA ARG A 110 0.97 -12.10 -8.89
C ARG A 110 1.52 -10.81 -8.29
N LEU A 111 0.74 -10.14 -7.45
CA LEU A 111 1.16 -8.89 -6.82
C LEU A 111 2.41 -9.12 -5.95
N LEU A 112 2.36 -10.11 -5.07
CA LEU A 112 3.49 -10.39 -4.18
C LEU A 112 4.73 -10.80 -4.98
N GLN A 113 4.56 -11.66 -5.99
CA GLN A 113 5.69 -12.11 -6.79
C GLN A 113 6.31 -10.98 -7.61
N GLN A 114 5.50 -10.10 -8.17
CA GLN A 114 6.03 -8.95 -8.91
C GLN A 114 6.82 -8.02 -8.01
N ILE A 115 6.33 -7.78 -6.79
CA ILE A 115 7.05 -6.94 -5.81
C ILE A 115 8.37 -7.60 -5.41
N LEU A 116 8.36 -8.91 -5.16
CA LEU A 116 9.57 -9.66 -4.81
C LEU A 116 10.59 -9.65 -5.95
N ASP A 117 10.12 -9.79 -7.18
CA ASP A 117 11.00 -9.77 -8.36
C ASP A 117 11.68 -8.41 -8.53
N SER A 118 11.04 -7.33 -8.09
CA SER A 118 11.56 -5.97 -8.23
C SER A 118 12.61 -5.61 -7.17
N ASN A 119 12.70 -6.38 -6.08
CA ASN A 119 13.58 -6.05 -4.97
C ASN A 119 14.09 -7.32 -4.29
N SER A 120 15.33 -7.68 -4.61
CA SER A 120 15.96 -8.92 -4.16
C SER A 120 16.22 -8.96 -2.64
N VAL A 121 16.11 -7.84 -1.96
CA VAL A 121 16.33 -7.78 -0.50
C VAL A 121 15.07 -8.23 0.25
N LEU A 122 13.89 -8.06 -0.34
CA LEU A 122 12.64 -8.41 0.31
C LEU A 122 12.44 -9.92 0.36
N GLN A 123 11.81 -10.39 1.44
CA GLN A 123 11.43 -11.78 1.62
C GLN A 123 9.93 -11.94 1.45
N TYR A 124 9.49 -13.12 1.01
CA TYR A 124 8.06 -13.39 0.79
C TYR A 124 7.21 -13.12 2.03
N GLU A 125 7.64 -13.64 3.18
CA GLU A 125 6.90 -13.48 4.43
C GLU A 125 6.79 -12.01 4.84
N GLN A 126 7.83 -11.23 4.55
CA GLN A 126 7.87 -9.80 4.84
C GLN A 126 6.80 -9.06 4.04
N VAL A 127 6.73 -9.33 2.74
CA VAL A 127 5.75 -8.69 1.86
C VAL A 127 4.33 -9.15 2.21
N LEU A 128 4.15 -10.44 2.45
CA LEU A 128 2.87 -10.98 2.86
C LEU A 128 2.38 -10.32 4.16
N TYR A 129 3.25 -10.26 5.16
CA TYR A 129 2.92 -9.66 6.45
C TYR A 129 2.58 -8.18 6.31
N ALA A 130 3.30 -7.46 5.46
CA ALA A 130 3.03 -6.05 5.20
C ALA A 130 1.61 -5.85 4.67
N PHE A 131 1.19 -6.65 3.70
CA PHE A 131 -0.15 -6.54 3.15
C PHE A 131 -1.22 -6.99 4.14
N GLN A 132 -0.94 -8.01 4.96
CA GLN A 132 -1.85 -8.40 6.04
C GLN A 132 -2.06 -7.25 7.02
N LYS A 133 -0.99 -6.52 7.33
CA LYS A 133 -1.05 -5.37 8.24
C LYS A 133 -1.89 -4.24 7.64
N MET A 134 -1.76 -3.99 6.34
CA MET A 134 -2.59 -3.01 5.65
C MET A 134 -4.08 -3.39 5.72
N ILE A 135 -4.38 -4.68 5.49
CA ILE A 135 -5.75 -5.17 5.56
C ILE A 135 -6.32 -5.01 6.98
N GLU A 136 -5.52 -5.29 8.01
CA GLU A 136 -5.95 -5.06 9.39
C GLU A 136 -6.39 -3.62 9.62
N VAL A 137 -5.58 -2.67 9.14
CA VAL A 137 -5.89 -1.25 9.29
C VAL A 137 -7.18 -0.92 8.55
N PHE A 138 -7.31 -1.33 7.29
CA PHE A 138 -8.50 -1.05 6.48
C PHE A 138 -9.74 -1.66 7.12
N ASN A 139 -9.63 -2.88 7.65
CA ASN A 139 -10.76 -3.61 8.20
C ASN A 139 -11.40 -2.90 9.39
N LYS A 140 -10.62 -2.13 10.15
CA LYS A 140 -11.14 -1.36 11.28
C LYS A 140 -12.19 -0.34 10.84
N PHE A 141 -12.14 0.11 9.60
CA PHE A 141 -13.00 1.16 9.07
C PHE A 141 -14.05 0.65 8.09
N THR A 142 -13.89 -0.57 7.59
CA THR A 142 -14.80 -1.13 6.56
C THR A 142 -15.83 -2.10 7.12
N ARG A 143 -15.79 -2.39 8.40
CA ARG A 143 -16.78 -3.25 9.03
C ARG A 143 -18.13 -2.59 9.14
#